data_3905468d251ddb9df99432ccf65e96cf
#
_entry.id   3905468d251ddb9df99432ccf65e96cf
#
_cell.length_a   1.000
_cell.length_b   1.000
_cell.length_c   1.000
_cell.angle_alpha   90.00
_cell.angle_beta   90.00
_cell.angle_gamma   90.00
#
_symmetry.space_group_name_H-M   'P 1'
#
loop_
_entity.id
_entity.type
_entity.pdbx_description
1 polymer ?
#
loop_
_entity_poly.entity_id
_entity_poly.type
_entity_poly.pdbx_seq_one_letter_code
_entity_poly.pdbx_strand_id
1 'polypeptide(L)'
;MICDIYDNVLEPHIAELIDMEMKEITWQYDYKSHGKEVNKHWHTLCGHDKIEPEYSFLASIWETAKIKYNFEEKYKVQSFKRVYCNAHTHGIEPHLHIDDGDFTMIYYPRLDWKPEWLGGTVIWNEQKNEIEKYVNYIGNRLFVFDAKLNHQAMPVSRQCYDLRTCVVFKTFRSDANPDRLSFYDEN
;
A
#
# COMPACT_ATOMS: atom_id res chain seq x y z
N MET A 1 12.31 -3.85 -14.05
CA MET A 1 11.88 -3.33 -12.72
C MET A 1 10.70 -2.41 -12.92
N ILE A 2 9.54 -2.77 -12.39
CA ILE A 2 8.34 -1.95 -12.43
C ILE A 2 8.30 -1.08 -11.17
N CYS A 3 8.08 0.23 -11.37
CA CYS A 3 8.04 1.23 -10.30
C CYS A 3 7.25 2.45 -10.78
N ASP A 4 5.94 2.28 -10.96
CA ASP A 4 5.03 3.24 -11.59
C ASP A 4 4.26 4.07 -10.58
N ILE A 5 4.06 5.34 -10.89
CA ILE A 5 3.31 6.29 -10.07
C ILE A 5 2.16 6.83 -10.91
N TYR A 6 0.97 6.83 -10.33
CA TYR A 6 -0.24 7.38 -10.91
C TYR A 6 -0.85 8.40 -9.96
N ASP A 7 -1.00 9.63 -10.42
CA ASP A 7 -1.65 10.70 -9.67
C ASP A 7 -3.10 10.88 -10.11
N ASN A 8 -3.93 11.41 -9.22
CA ASN A 8 -5.35 11.66 -9.47
C ASN A 8 -6.05 10.39 -10.01
N VAL A 9 -5.89 9.30 -9.26
CA VAL A 9 -6.41 7.99 -9.65
C VAL A 9 -7.92 7.99 -9.73
N LEU A 10 -8.56 8.52 -8.69
CA LEU A 10 -10.00 8.63 -8.55
C LEU A 10 -10.49 10.03 -8.88
N GLU A 11 -11.75 10.12 -9.28
CA GLU A 11 -12.45 11.40 -9.37
C GLU A 11 -12.46 12.09 -7.98
N PRO A 12 -12.40 13.44 -7.93
CA PRO A 12 -12.24 14.15 -6.66
C PRO A 12 -13.22 13.76 -5.57
N HIS A 13 -14.52 13.68 -5.88
CA HIS A 13 -15.55 13.33 -4.91
C HIS A 13 -15.43 11.90 -4.37
N ILE A 14 -14.90 10.96 -5.18
CA ILE A 14 -14.63 9.59 -4.72
C ILE A 14 -13.39 9.56 -3.82
N ALA A 15 -12.36 10.32 -4.18
CA ALA A 15 -11.17 10.45 -3.34
C ALA A 15 -11.49 11.08 -1.98
N GLU A 16 -12.37 12.09 -1.94
CA GLU A 16 -12.88 12.70 -0.71
C GLU A 16 -13.64 11.69 0.15
N LEU A 17 -14.50 10.88 -0.45
CA LEU A 17 -15.20 9.81 0.26
C LEU A 17 -14.21 8.82 0.90
N ILE A 18 -13.20 8.38 0.14
CA ILE A 18 -12.17 7.47 0.66
C ILE A 18 -11.41 8.12 1.83
N ASP A 19 -11.01 9.39 1.72
CA ASP A 19 -10.32 10.10 2.81
C ASP A 19 -11.19 10.18 4.07
N MET A 20 -12.49 10.41 3.93
CA MET A 20 -13.44 10.43 5.04
C MET A 20 -13.59 9.05 5.68
N GLU A 21 -13.88 8.01 4.91
CA GLU A 21 -14.08 6.64 5.40
C GLU A 21 -12.80 6.10 6.08
N MET A 22 -11.63 6.41 5.55
CA MET A 22 -10.35 6.01 6.14
C MET A 22 -10.07 6.60 7.52
N LYS A 23 -10.76 7.68 7.91
CA LYS A 23 -10.68 8.26 9.26
C LYS A 23 -11.54 7.50 10.27
N GLU A 24 -12.56 6.77 9.80
CA GLU A 24 -13.54 6.08 10.62
C GLU A 24 -13.26 4.58 10.81
N ILE A 25 -12.33 3.99 10.03
CA ILE A 25 -12.04 2.56 10.14
C ILE A 25 -11.43 2.21 11.50
N THR A 26 -11.68 0.99 11.95
CA THR A 26 -11.11 0.47 13.19
C THR A 26 -9.68 -0.02 12.97
N TRP A 27 -8.74 0.48 13.75
CA TRP A 27 -7.34 0.11 13.69
C TRP A 27 -6.95 -0.86 14.81
N GLN A 28 -6.23 -1.92 14.44
CA GLN A 28 -5.58 -2.81 15.40
C GLN A 28 -4.10 -2.44 15.51
N TYR A 29 -3.61 -2.22 16.73
CA TYR A 29 -2.19 -2.03 16.99
C TYR A 29 -1.54 -3.39 17.27
N ASP A 30 -0.26 -3.53 17.00
CA ASP A 30 0.55 -4.73 17.23
C ASP A 30 0.92 -5.51 15.96
N TYR A 31 0.60 -4.98 14.78
CA TYR A 31 1.00 -5.61 13.53
C TYR A 31 2.48 -5.34 13.22
N LYS A 32 3.13 -6.34 12.63
CA LYS A 32 4.52 -6.29 12.16
C LYS A 32 4.56 -6.77 10.72
N SER A 33 5.27 -6.05 9.85
CA SER A 33 5.44 -6.48 8.45
C SER A 33 6.31 -7.73 8.33
N HIS A 34 7.15 -7.99 9.34
CA HIS A 34 7.98 -9.20 9.41
C HIS A 34 8.13 -9.66 10.86
N GLY A 35 8.11 -10.98 11.11
CA GLY A 35 8.13 -11.57 12.45
C GLY A 35 9.31 -11.20 13.36
N LYS A 36 10.42 -10.72 12.77
CA LYS A 36 11.61 -10.25 13.51
C LYS A 36 11.59 -8.75 13.83
N GLU A 37 10.58 -8.03 13.37
CA GLU A 37 10.46 -6.60 13.62
C GLU A 37 10.17 -6.30 15.08
N VAL A 38 10.76 -5.23 15.57
CA VAL A 38 10.53 -4.69 16.92
C VAL A 38 9.41 -3.64 16.87
N ASN A 39 9.39 -2.85 15.79
CA ASN A 39 8.44 -1.75 15.64
C ASN A 39 7.08 -2.27 15.15
N LYS A 40 6.08 -1.90 15.88
CA LYS A 40 4.68 -2.24 15.59
C LYS A 40 3.98 -1.05 14.99
N HIS A 41 2.96 -1.32 14.19
CA HIS A 41 2.13 -0.28 13.60
C HIS A 41 0.66 -0.67 13.62
N TRP A 42 -0.18 0.28 13.23
CA TRP A 42 -1.61 0.07 13.11
C TRP A 42 -1.92 -0.63 11.80
N HIS A 43 -2.83 -1.59 11.85
CA HIS A 43 -3.20 -2.42 10.70
C HIS A 43 -4.69 -2.75 10.74
N THR A 44 -5.27 -2.95 9.55
CA THR A 44 -6.63 -3.45 9.37
C THR A 44 -6.67 -4.31 8.12
N LEU A 45 -6.95 -5.58 8.27
CA LEU A 45 -7.17 -6.47 7.15
C LEU A 45 -8.56 -6.19 6.55
N CYS A 46 -8.61 -5.85 5.27
CA CYS A 46 -9.84 -5.47 4.58
C CYS A 46 -10.37 -6.55 3.63
N GLY A 47 -9.62 -7.64 3.43
CA GLY A 47 -10.10 -8.80 2.69
C GLY A 47 -9.05 -9.64 2.00
N HIS A 48 -9.44 -10.86 1.67
CA HIS A 48 -8.71 -11.83 0.84
C HIS A 48 -9.53 -12.12 -0.42
N ASP A 49 -8.92 -12.08 -1.59
CA ASP A 49 -9.52 -12.30 -2.92
C ASP A 49 -10.72 -11.39 -3.24
N LYS A 50 -11.35 -10.83 -2.23
CA LYS A 50 -12.44 -9.85 -2.28
C LYS A 50 -12.32 -8.88 -1.12
N ILE A 51 -12.96 -7.73 -1.25
CA ILE A 51 -13.06 -6.75 -0.16
C ILE A 51 -14.25 -7.13 0.73
N GLU A 52 -14.04 -7.14 2.04
CA GLU A 52 -15.13 -7.39 2.98
C GLU A 52 -16.16 -6.26 2.95
N PRO A 53 -17.46 -6.54 3.18
CA PRO A 53 -18.54 -5.57 2.99
C PRO A 53 -18.34 -4.24 3.75
N GLU A 54 -17.78 -4.29 4.93
CA GLU A 54 -17.50 -3.12 5.77
C GLU A 54 -16.44 -2.17 5.18
N TYR A 55 -15.59 -2.68 4.27
CA TYR A 55 -14.55 -1.89 3.57
C TYR A 55 -14.88 -1.70 2.08
N SER A 56 -16.14 -1.88 1.68
CA SER A 56 -16.57 -1.84 0.28
C SER A 56 -16.21 -0.53 -0.45
N PHE A 57 -16.05 0.58 0.28
CA PHE A 57 -15.59 1.85 -0.27
C PHE A 57 -14.21 1.77 -0.94
N LEU A 58 -13.35 0.82 -0.53
CA LEU A 58 -12.03 0.59 -1.14
C LEU A 58 -12.11 -0.02 -2.56
N ALA A 59 -13.26 -0.60 -2.93
CA ALA A 59 -13.42 -1.23 -4.24
C ALA A 59 -13.22 -0.23 -5.39
N SER A 60 -13.61 1.03 -5.19
CA SER A 60 -13.45 2.08 -6.19
C SER A 60 -11.98 2.34 -6.56
N ILE A 61 -11.05 2.15 -5.60
CA ILE A 61 -9.60 2.28 -5.86
C ILE A 61 -9.16 1.21 -6.85
N TRP A 62 -9.50 -0.05 -6.54
CA TRP A 62 -9.10 -1.20 -7.34
C TRP A 62 -9.71 -1.15 -8.74
N GLU A 63 -11.03 -1.03 -8.84
CA GLU A 63 -11.74 -1.10 -10.12
C GLU A 63 -11.36 0.07 -11.04
N THR A 64 -11.23 1.28 -10.49
CA THR A 64 -10.79 2.44 -11.28
C THR A 64 -9.37 2.25 -11.78
N ALA A 65 -8.44 1.87 -10.91
CA ALA A 65 -7.04 1.73 -11.29
C ALA A 65 -6.83 0.60 -12.30
N LYS A 66 -7.47 -0.55 -12.09
CA LYS A 66 -7.42 -1.71 -12.97
C LYS A 66 -7.82 -1.36 -14.41
N ILE A 67 -8.93 -0.64 -14.57
CA ILE A 67 -9.45 -0.24 -15.88
C ILE A 67 -8.62 0.91 -16.48
N LYS A 68 -8.43 1.99 -15.72
CA LYS A 68 -7.79 3.23 -16.20
C LYS A 68 -6.33 3.00 -16.64
N TYR A 69 -5.62 2.10 -15.98
CA TYR A 69 -4.20 1.82 -16.25
C TYR A 69 -3.95 0.45 -16.89
N ASN A 70 -5.03 -0.23 -17.31
CA ASN A 70 -4.99 -1.50 -18.03
C ASN A 70 -4.07 -2.55 -17.35
N PHE A 71 -4.36 -2.88 -16.10
CA PHE A 71 -3.52 -3.75 -15.27
C PHE A 71 -3.32 -5.15 -15.86
N GLU A 72 -4.33 -5.67 -16.53
CA GLU A 72 -4.25 -6.98 -17.17
C GLU A 72 -3.20 -7.00 -18.29
N GLU A 73 -3.15 -6.01 -19.12
CA GLU A 73 -2.16 -5.93 -20.19
C GLU A 73 -0.77 -5.56 -19.65
N LYS A 74 -0.71 -4.53 -18.79
CA LYS A 74 0.54 -3.96 -18.32
C LYS A 74 1.29 -4.83 -17.31
N TYR A 75 0.56 -5.40 -16.35
CA TYR A 75 1.13 -6.14 -15.22
C TYR A 75 0.77 -7.63 -15.24
N LYS A 76 -0.12 -8.07 -16.14
CA LYS A 76 -0.72 -9.40 -16.13
C LYS A 76 -1.49 -9.68 -14.83
N VAL A 77 -2.13 -8.66 -14.28
CA VAL A 77 -2.87 -8.72 -13.01
C VAL A 77 -4.36 -8.53 -13.29
N GLN A 78 -5.17 -9.52 -12.90
CA GLN A 78 -6.63 -9.50 -13.05
C GLN A 78 -7.35 -9.27 -11.71
N SER A 79 -6.72 -9.69 -10.59
CA SER A 79 -7.28 -9.61 -9.26
C SER A 79 -6.19 -9.34 -8.22
N PHE A 80 -6.60 -8.95 -7.03
CA PHE A 80 -5.70 -8.93 -5.86
C PHE A 80 -5.93 -10.19 -5.02
N LYS A 81 -4.93 -10.56 -4.24
CA LYS A 81 -5.00 -11.67 -3.28
C LYS A 81 -5.38 -11.18 -1.88
N ARG A 82 -4.88 -10.02 -1.50
CA ARG A 82 -5.12 -9.42 -0.18
C ARG A 82 -5.17 -7.91 -0.29
N VAL A 83 -6.10 -7.32 0.45
CA VAL A 83 -6.18 -5.88 0.66
C VAL A 83 -6.18 -5.57 2.14
N TYR A 84 -5.40 -4.58 2.55
CA TYR A 84 -5.30 -4.12 3.92
C TYR A 84 -4.89 -2.66 4.00
N CYS A 85 -5.12 -2.07 5.16
CA CYS A 85 -4.71 -0.72 5.48
C CYS A 85 -3.62 -0.74 6.55
N ASN A 86 -2.60 0.08 6.37
CA ASN A 86 -1.58 0.35 7.39
C ASN A 86 -1.62 1.80 7.80
N ALA A 87 -1.31 2.04 9.08
CA ALA A 87 -1.19 3.39 9.58
C ALA A 87 0.00 3.59 10.52
N HIS A 88 0.63 4.76 10.41
CA HIS A 88 1.79 5.14 11.21
C HIS A 88 1.58 6.52 11.83
N THR A 89 1.96 6.64 13.11
CA THR A 89 2.16 7.94 13.78
C THR A 89 3.65 8.31 13.77
N HIS A 90 3.97 9.53 14.15
CA HIS A 90 5.38 9.87 14.43
C HIS A 90 5.96 8.94 15.51
N GLY A 91 7.24 8.61 15.38
CA GLY A 91 7.91 7.67 16.28
C GLY A 91 7.82 6.21 15.88
N ILE A 92 7.00 5.85 14.89
CA ILE A 92 7.03 4.54 14.26
C ILE A 92 8.08 4.58 13.14
N GLU A 93 9.05 3.69 13.22
CA GLU A 93 10.09 3.50 12.21
C GLU A 93 9.83 2.19 11.47
N PRO A 94 9.19 2.24 10.29
CA PRO A 94 8.93 1.05 9.50
C PRO A 94 10.23 0.38 9.04
N HIS A 95 10.22 -0.94 8.96
CA HIS A 95 11.39 -1.70 8.51
C HIS A 95 11.49 -1.79 7.00
N LEU A 96 12.73 -1.92 6.52
CA LEU A 96 13.03 -2.27 5.15
C LEU A 96 12.74 -3.75 4.94
N HIS A 97 11.93 -4.06 3.93
CA HIS A 97 11.50 -5.42 3.62
C HIS A 97 11.22 -5.60 2.12
N ILE A 98 10.95 -6.80 1.73
CA ILE A 98 10.32 -7.19 0.48
C ILE A 98 8.94 -7.76 0.78
N ASP A 99 8.07 -7.76 -0.20
CA ASP A 99 6.72 -8.26 -0.07
C ASP A 99 6.52 -9.66 -0.67
N ASP A 100 5.45 -10.30 -0.26
CA ASP A 100 4.87 -11.44 -0.97
C ASP A 100 4.18 -10.97 -2.28
N GLY A 101 3.88 -11.92 -3.17
CA GLY A 101 3.27 -11.59 -4.46
C GLY A 101 4.25 -11.16 -5.54
N ASP A 102 3.70 -10.69 -6.66
CA ASP A 102 4.45 -10.17 -7.80
C ASP A 102 4.48 -8.65 -7.80
N PHE A 103 3.36 -7.99 -7.43
CA PHE A 103 3.30 -6.54 -7.29
C PHE A 103 2.66 -6.12 -5.99
N THR A 104 3.18 -5.04 -5.43
CA THR A 104 2.55 -4.27 -4.36
C THR A 104 2.01 -2.98 -4.94
N MET A 105 0.78 -2.66 -4.60
CA MET A 105 0.10 -1.43 -4.98
C MET A 105 -0.27 -0.67 -3.72
N ILE A 106 0.24 0.54 -3.56
CA ILE A 106 -0.01 1.40 -2.40
C ILE A 106 -0.79 2.62 -2.85
N TYR A 107 -2.00 2.78 -2.33
CA TYR A 107 -2.78 4.00 -2.50
C TYR A 107 -2.67 4.88 -1.26
N TYR A 108 -2.48 6.18 -1.46
CA TYR A 108 -2.40 7.19 -0.40
C TYR A 108 -3.72 7.95 -0.32
N PRO A 109 -4.56 7.70 0.70
CA PRO A 109 -5.91 8.25 0.78
C PRO A 109 -5.99 9.69 1.29
N ARG A 110 -5.06 10.15 2.17
CA ARG A 110 -5.18 11.45 2.83
C ARG A 110 -4.92 12.60 1.86
N LEU A 111 -5.97 13.37 1.56
CA LEU A 111 -5.92 14.48 0.59
C LEU A 111 -5.25 15.73 1.15
N ASP A 112 -5.32 15.91 2.46
CA ASP A 112 -4.77 17.06 3.20
C ASP A 112 -3.33 16.83 3.69
N TRP A 113 -2.65 15.77 3.22
CA TRP A 113 -1.29 15.44 3.64
C TRP A 113 -0.29 16.51 3.20
N LYS A 114 0.48 17.01 4.16
CA LYS A 114 1.45 18.08 3.93
C LYS A 114 2.84 17.50 3.60
N PRO A 115 3.57 18.10 2.65
CA PRO A 115 4.91 17.62 2.27
C PRO A 115 5.90 17.52 3.44
N GLU A 116 5.85 18.46 4.39
CA GLU A 116 6.70 18.48 5.59
C GLU A 116 6.39 17.37 6.60
N TRP A 117 5.28 16.67 6.44
CA TRP A 117 4.93 15.52 7.25
C TRP A 117 5.66 14.23 6.82
N LEU A 118 6.33 14.23 5.67
CA LEU A 118 7.06 13.09 5.12
C LEU A 118 6.15 11.87 4.90
N GLY A 119 6.56 10.66 5.35
CA GLY A 119 5.73 9.47 5.30
C GLY A 119 5.57 8.83 3.91
N GLY A 120 6.39 9.20 2.94
CA GLY A 120 6.42 8.56 1.62
C GLY A 120 6.93 7.12 1.67
N THR A 121 7.14 6.51 0.52
CA THR A 121 7.74 5.18 0.39
C THR A 121 9.06 5.29 -0.37
N VAL A 122 10.10 4.60 0.11
CA VAL A 122 11.40 4.52 -0.55
C VAL A 122 11.61 3.13 -1.13
N ILE A 123 12.28 3.10 -2.27
CA ILE A 123 12.87 1.90 -2.85
C ILE A 123 14.38 1.99 -2.66
N TRP A 124 14.95 0.94 -2.10
CA TRP A 124 16.38 0.79 -1.89
C TRP A 124 17.01 -0.05 -3.00
N ASN A 125 18.28 0.18 -3.25
CA ASN A 125 19.06 -0.70 -4.12
C ASN A 125 19.18 -2.13 -3.51
N GLU A 126 19.67 -3.07 -4.31
CA GLU A 126 19.84 -4.46 -3.87
C GLU A 126 20.75 -4.58 -2.64
N GLN A 127 21.79 -3.74 -2.54
CA GLN A 127 22.75 -3.71 -1.43
C GLN A 127 22.19 -3.07 -0.17
N LYS A 128 21.00 -2.44 -0.24
CA LYS A 128 20.31 -1.80 0.90
C LYS A 128 21.11 -0.65 1.54
N ASN A 129 21.93 0.03 0.78
CA ASN A 129 22.78 1.11 1.26
C ASN A 129 22.53 2.46 0.59
N GLU A 130 21.64 2.49 -0.43
CA GLU A 130 21.29 3.71 -1.15
C GLU A 130 19.79 3.69 -1.52
N ILE A 131 19.14 4.85 -1.40
CA ILE A 131 17.76 5.05 -1.87
C ILE A 131 17.79 5.33 -3.36
N GLU A 132 17.22 4.43 -4.15
CA GLU A 132 17.09 4.60 -5.60
C GLU A 132 15.88 5.49 -5.96
N LYS A 133 14.82 5.41 -5.17
CA LYS A 133 13.61 6.19 -5.44
C LYS A 133 12.89 6.56 -4.15
N TYR A 134 12.49 7.82 -4.06
CA TYR A 134 11.57 8.31 -3.04
C TYR A 134 10.23 8.67 -3.68
N VAL A 135 9.16 8.07 -3.22
CA VAL A 135 7.79 8.33 -3.65
C VAL A 135 7.10 9.13 -2.56
N ASN A 136 6.88 10.42 -2.81
CA ASN A 136 6.19 11.29 -1.87
C ASN A 136 4.78 10.80 -1.58
N TYR A 137 4.36 10.93 -0.33
CA TYR A 137 2.96 10.80 0.04
C TYR A 137 2.19 11.98 -0.56
N ILE A 138 1.34 11.71 -1.52
CA ILE A 138 0.40 12.67 -2.13
C ILE A 138 -0.96 11.99 -2.14
N GLY A 139 -1.97 12.65 -1.64
CA GLY A 139 -3.34 12.12 -1.64
C GLY A 139 -3.83 11.79 -3.05
N ASN A 140 -4.63 10.73 -3.19
CA ASN A 140 -5.13 10.21 -4.46
C ASN A 140 -4.02 9.76 -5.44
N ARG A 141 -2.89 9.29 -4.89
CA ARG A 141 -1.78 8.67 -5.62
C ARG A 141 -1.79 7.17 -5.44
N LEU A 142 -1.59 6.43 -6.52
CA LEU A 142 -1.30 4.99 -6.51
C LEU A 142 0.16 4.77 -6.93
N PHE A 143 0.88 4.00 -6.14
CA PHE A 143 2.23 3.55 -6.40
C PHE A 143 2.23 2.04 -6.62
N VAL A 144 2.72 1.58 -7.79
CA VAL A 144 2.77 0.16 -8.19
C VAL A 144 4.21 -0.23 -8.40
N PHE A 145 4.67 -1.30 -7.74
CA PHE A 145 6.05 -1.76 -7.87
C PHE A 145 6.19 -3.27 -7.71
N ASP A 146 7.28 -3.83 -8.26
CA ASP A 146 7.63 -5.24 -8.07
C ASP A 146 7.74 -5.55 -6.57
N ALA A 147 7.00 -6.53 -6.08
CA ALA A 147 6.93 -6.89 -4.66
C ALA A 147 8.30 -7.29 -4.07
N LYS A 148 9.24 -7.71 -4.92
CA LYS A 148 10.59 -8.12 -4.52
C LYS A 148 11.60 -6.97 -4.39
N LEU A 149 11.19 -5.74 -4.69
CA LEU A 149 12.02 -4.57 -4.42
C LEU A 149 12.14 -4.32 -2.92
N ASN A 150 13.34 -4.06 -2.47
CA ASN A 150 13.59 -3.62 -1.10
C ASN A 150 12.91 -2.25 -0.89
N HIS A 151 11.93 -2.21 -0.02
CA HIS A 151 11.19 -0.97 0.21
C HIS A 151 10.86 -0.74 1.68
N GLN A 152 10.52 0.50 1.99
CA GLN A 152 10.23 0.94 3.34
C GLN A 152 9.34 2.18 3.29
N ALA A 153 8.35 2.25 4.18
CA ALA A 153 7.69 3.53 4.43
C ALA A 153 8.63 4.43 5.23
N MET A 154 8.71 5.71 4.86
CA MET A 154 9.49 6.68 5.63
C MET A 154 8.76 7.07 6.92
N PRO A 155 9.49 7.32 8.00
CA PRO A 155 8.91 7.81 9.24
C PRO A 155 8.11 9.10 9.01
N VAL A 156 7.09 9.25 9.83
CA VAL A 156 6.29 10.49 9.86
C VAL A 156 7.02 11.54 10.69
N SER A 157 7.06 12.75 10.20
CA SER A 157 7.67 13.90 10.90
C SER A 157 6.99 14.15 12.25
N ARG A 158 7.74 14.59 13.24
CA ARG A 158 7.21 15.05 14.55
C ARG A 158 6.27 16.25 14.45
N GLN A 159 6.25 16.94 13.32
CA GLN A 159 5.32 18.03 13.06
C GLN A 159 3.91 17.53 12.69
N CYS A 160 3.77 16.25 12.37
CA CYS A 160 2.50 15.63 12.07
C CYS A 160 1.94 14.94 13.31
N TYR A 161 0.77 15.38 13.75
CA TYR A 161 -0.02 14.76 14.83
C TYR A 161 -1.14 13.88 14.29
N ASP A 162 -1.17 13.71 12.99
CA ASP A 162 -2.19 12.96 12.27
C ASP A 162 -1.71 11.55 11.94
N LEU A 163 -2.63 10.68 11.55
CA LEU A 163 -2.35 9.31 11.19
C LEU A 163 -2.00 9.21 9.70
N ARG A 164 -0.77 8.77 9.39
CA ARG A 164 -0.39 8.40 8.03
C ARG A 164 -1.05 7.08 7.69
N THR A 165 -1.98 7.08 6.77
CA THR A 165 -2.68 5.88 6.33
C THR A 165 -2.31 5.51 4.90
N CYS A 166 -2.38 4.25 4.55
CA CYS A 166 -2.32 3.78 3.17
C CYS A 166 -3.15 2.52 2.99
N VAL A 167 -3.65 2.33 1.78
CA VAL A 167 -4.32 1.10 1.34
C VAL A 167 -3.36 0.30 0.48
N VAL A 168 -3.20 -0.98 0.78
CA VAL A 168 -2.24 -1.85 0.10
C VAL A 168 -2.99 -3.03 -0.53
N PHE A 169 -2.79 -3.22 -1.83
CA PHE A 169 -3.22 -4.42 -2.55
C PHE A 169 -2.01 -5.28 -2.88
N LYS A 170 -2.05 -6.53 -2.47
CA LYS A 170 -1.08 -7.56 -2.87
C LYS A 170 -1.63 -8.31 -4.06
N THR A 171 -0.86 -8.37 -5.12
CA THR A 171 -1.32 -8.95 -6.38
C THR A 171 -0.37 -10.01 -6.90
N PHE A 172 -0.93 -10.92 -7.68
CA PHE A 172 -0.19 -11.95 -8.38
C PHE A 172 -0.49 -11.87 -9.87
N ARG A 173 0.48 -12.23 -10.67
CA ARG A 173 0.29 -12.31 -12.11
C ARG A 173 -0.61 -13.49 -12.44
N SER A 174 -1.51 -13.30 -13.37
CA SER A 174 -2.42 -14.37 -13.83
C SER A 174 -1.71 -15.51 -14.56
N ASP A 175 -0.49 -15.26 -15.05
CA ASP A 175 0.39 -16.23 -15.68
C ASP A 175 1.42 -16.85 -14.69
N ALA A 176 1.32 -16.54 -13.41
CA ALA A 176 2.17 -17.12 -12.38
C ALA A 176 1.78 -18.58 -12.10
N ASN A 177 2.79 -19.40 -11.75
CA ASN A 177 2.56 -20.82 -11.41
C ASN A 177 1.59 -20.91 -10.23
N PRO A 178 0.47 -21.67 -10.34
CA PRO A 178 -0.50 -21.85 -9.26
C PRO A 178 0.09 -22.36 -7.94
N ASP A 179 1.17 -23.16 -8.00
CA ASP A 179 1.85 -23.68 -6.81
C ASP A 179 2.52 -22.58 -5.95
N ARG A 180 2.77 -21.39 -6.52
CA ARG A 180 3.26 -20.24 -5.75
C ARG A 180 2.19 -19.62 -4.86
N LEU A 181 0.92 -19.81 -5.19
CA LEU A 181 -0.19 -19.23 -4.46
C LEU A 181 -0.48 -19.95 -3.14
N SER A 182 -0.16 -21.26 -3.04
CA SER A 182 -0.42 -22.08 -1.86
C SER A 182 0.54 -21.85 -0.69
N PHE A 183 1.72 -21.27 -0.93
CA PHE A 183 2.73 -21.03 0.11
C PHE A 183 2.43 -19.82 1.03
N TYR A 184 1.41 -19.03 0.72
CA TYR A 184 1.11 -17.77 1.40
C TYR A 184 -0.13 -17.79 2.30
N ASP A 185 -0.82 -18.94 2.36
CA ASP A 185 -2.03 -19.10 3.17
C ASP A 185 -1.73 -19.55 4.63
N GLU A 186 -0.45 -19.72 5.03
CA GLU A 186 -0.07 -20.28 6.34
C GLU A 186 0.74 -19.35 7.26
N ASN A 187 0.79 -18.01 6.97
CA ASN A 187 1.50 -17.07 7.88
C ASN A 187 0.67 -15.82 8.19
#